data_32da61e7f4e01d7f9b30ad230e7c8640
#
_entry.id   32da61e7f4e01d7f9b30ad230e7c8640
#
_cell.length_a   1.000
_cell.length_b   1.000
_cell.length_c   1.000
_cell.angle_alpha   90.00
_cell.angle_beta   90.00
_cell.angle_gamma   90.00
#
_symmetry.space_group_name_H-M   'P 1'
#
loop_
_entity.id
_entity.type
_entity.pdbx_description
1 polymer ?
#
loop_
_entity_poly.entity_id
_entity_poly.type
_entity_poly.pdbx_seq_one_letter_code
_entity_poly.pdbx_strand_id
1 'polypeptide(L)'
;MTGGVFIQGGGFFPAWGFTLVEVMVTMAIFGLILLVVFGAFRLGLSAWDRGEFIKEEYQKVRISSQIISRQFKSIVPYKIKSQKVDADYLAFEGKPHYVRFVSAFSLRAKQPEGLVYAIYEFRDGGSEGGRLVLYEQRALNKDFMEEPPPEELAVGLFEGISDVRFEYYQEADSEKNLTGGWEEEWNTRDKKELPKALKMTVIPKKGQGTREEFAFTVLTPIPSYRYEAVKMTGSKGGARQTPQSPLIPPRRPPGPGA
;
A
#
# COMPACT_ATOMS: atom_id res chain seq x y z
N MET A 1 106.39 -16.18 -1.67
CA MET A 1 105.36 -15.59 -2.56
C MET A 1 104.01 -15.95 -1.92
N THR A 2 103.30 -15.04 -1.53
CA THR A 2 102.23 -14.82 -0.61
C THR A 2 100.98 -15.63 -0.90
N GLY A 3 100.61 -16.55 0.02
CA GLY A 3 99.31 -17.26 0.01
C GLY A 3 98.35 -16.57 0.98
N GLY A 4 97.23 -16.06 0.39
CA GLY A 4 96.18 -15.44 1.20
C GLY A 4 95.25 -16.50 1.80
N VAL A 5 95.06 -16.43 3.11
CA VAL A 5 94.12 -17.23 3.85
C VAL A 5 92.75 -16.53 3.84
N PHE A 6 91.74 -17.16 3.18
CA PHE A 6 90.31 -16.74 3.26
C PHE A 6 89.72 -17.36 4.55
N ILE A 7 89.41 -16.49 5.54
CA ILE A 7 88.62 -16.90 6.69
C ILE A 7 87.18 -16.74 6.37
N GLN A 8 86.49 -17.85 6.19
CA GLN A 8 85.03 -17.92 5.99
C GLN A 8 84.36 -17.85 7.39
N GLY A 9 83.87 -16.67 7.74
CA GLY A 9 83.16 -16.46 9.00
C GLY A 9 81.72 -17.04 8.85
N GLY A 10 81.56 -18.27 9.31
CA GLY A 10 80.26 -18.90 9.48
C GLY A 10 79.48 -18.27 10.64
N GLY A 11 78.54 -17.41 10.34
CA GLY A 11 77.62 -16.89 11.37
C GLY A 11 76.78 -18.02 11.97
N PHE A 12 77.09 -18.42 13.15
CA PHE A 12 76.19 -19.32 13.91
C PHE A 12 74.95 -18.54 14.35
N PHE A 13 73.84 -18.75 13.64
CA PHE A 13 72.59 -18.32 14.19
C PHE A 13 72.16 -19.33 15.26
N PRO A 14 71.96 -18.93 16.51
CA PRO A 14 71.48 -19.85 17.54
C PRO A 14 70.11 -20.36 17.13
N ALA A 15 69.94 -21.66 16.89
CA ALA A 15 68.68 -22.32 16.68
C ALA A 15 67.91 -22.29 18.01
N TRP A 16 67.05 -21.30 18.16
CA TRP A 16 66.16 -21.19 19.29
C TRP A 16 65.08 -22.27 19.14
N GLY A 17 65.22 -23.35 19.88
CA GLY A 17 64.23 -24.42 19.95
C GLY A 17 63.03 -23.96 20.78
N PHE A 18 61.82 -24.18 20.27
CA PHE A 18 60.60 -23.91 21.03
C PHE A 18 60.50 -24.85 22.25
N THR A 19 60.14 -24.29 23.40
CA THR A 19 59.85 -25.10 24.60
C THR A 19 58.43 -25.66 24.54
N LEU A 20 58.21 -26.84 25.11
CA LEU A 20 56.91 -27.49 25.15
C LEU A 20 55.86 -26.57 25.85
N VAL A 21 56.29 -25.83 26.88
CA VAL A 21 55.46 -24.88 27.62
C VAL A 21 55.02 -23.70 26.72
N GLU A 22 55.90 -23.19 25.87
CA GLU A 22 55.61 -22.09 24.97
C GLU A 22 54.54 -22.49 23.95
N VAL A 23 54.60 -23.72 23.40
CA VAL A 23 53.58 -24.27 22.49
C VAL A 23 52.24 -24.43 23.23
N MET A 24 52.23 -24.92 24.46
CA MET A 24 51.01 -25.05 25.26
C MET A 24 50.35 -23.69 25.55
N VAL A 25 51.16 -22.69 25.93
CA VAL A 25 50.65 -21.33 26.20
C VAL A 25 50.13 -20.67 24.93
N THR A 26 50.85 -20.78 23.81
CA THR A 26 50.38 -20.21 22.53
C THR A 26 49.09 -20.86 22.05
N MET A 27 48.95 -22.18 22.18
CA MET A 27 47.71 -22.89 21.86
C MET A 27 46.55 -22.47 22.77
N ALA A 28 46.79 -22.25 24.07
CA ALA A 28 45.79 -21.79 25.01
C ALA A 28 45.30 -20.36 24.65
N ILE A 29 46.25 -19.44 24.37
CA ILE A 29 45.93 -18.08 23.96
C ILE A 29 45.20 -18.07 22.62
N PHE A 30 45.67 -18.86 21.66
CA PHE A 30 45.00 -18.98 20.34
C PHE A 30 43.58 -19.50 20.47
N GLY A 31 43.36 -20.54 21.31
CA GLY A 31 42.03 -21.04 21.62
C GLY A 31 41.11 -19.99 22.23
N LEU A 32 41.65 -19.17 23.17
CA LEU A 32 40.91 -18.07 23.76
C LEU A 32 40.52 -17.00 22.74
N ILE A 33 41.46 -16.62 21.86
CA ILE A 33 41.20 -15.65 20.77
C ILE A 33 40.13 -16.19 19.85
N LEU A 34 40.20 -17.44 19.44
CA LEU A 34 39.16 -18.05 18.57
C LEU A 34 37.79 -18.03 19.24
N LEU A 35 37.72 -18.31 20.54
CA LEU A 35 36.47 -18.31 21.28
C LEU A 35 35.83 -16.91 21.31
N VAL A 36 36.64 -15.86 21.53
CA VAL A 36 36.21 -14.46 21.53
C VAL A 36 35.72 -14.06 20.10
N VAL A 37 36.52 -14.37 19.08
CA VAL A 37 36.18 -14.05 17.69
C VAL A 37 34.89 -14.76 17.27
N PHE A 38 34.74 -16.05 17.60
CA PHE A 38 33.53 -16.81 17.28
C PHE A 38 32.32 -16.28 18.02
N GLY A 39 32.46 -15.89 19.28
CA GLY A 39 31.41 -15.23 20.08
C GLY A 39 30.98 -13.90 19.47
N ALA A 40 31.90 -13.05 19.07
CA ALA A 40 31.62 -11.77 18.41
C ALA A 40 30.95 -11.98 17.07
N PHE A 41 31.39 -12.94 16.25
CA PHE A 41 30.80 -13.29 14.99
C PHE A 41 29.36 -13.77 15.14
N ARG A 42 29.07 -14.63 16.12
CA ARG A 42 27.71 -15.11 16.41
C ARG A 42 26.77 -13.98 16.83
N LEU A 43 27.27 -13.02 17.65
CA LEU A 43 26.49 -11.85 18.03
C LEU A 43 26.20 -10.95 16.80
N GLY A 44 27.20 -10.77 15.93
CA GLY A 44 27.05 -10.01 14.69
C GLY A 44 25.99 -10.61 13.76
N LEU A 45 26.02 -11.93 13.53
CA LEU A 45 25.02 -12.63 12.72
C LEU A 45 23.61 -12.47 13.30
N SER A 46 23.45 -12.67 14.62
CA SER A 46 22.12 -12.54 15.23
C SER A 46 21.59 -11.10 15.27
N ALA A 47 22.46 -10.10 15.24
CA ALA A 47 22.07 -8.70 15.06
C ALA A 47 21.66 -8.41 13.60
N TRP A 48 22.37 -8.99 12.65
CA TRP A 48 22.05 -8.90 11.22
C TRP A 48 20.67 -9.51 10.92
N ASP A 49 20.43 -10.75 11.34
CA ASP A 49 19.16 -11.45 11.12
C ASP A 49 17.97 -10.68 11.71
N ARG A 50 18.16 -10.08 12.89
CA ARG A 50 17.12 -9.22 13.50
C ARG A 50 16.87 -7.96 12.69
N GLY A 51 17.92 -7.31 12.18
CA GLY A 51 17.81 -6.11 11.35
C GLY A 51 17.10 -6.38 10.02
N GLU A 52 17.41 -7.51 9.39
CA GLU A 52 16.78 -7.90 8.12
C GLU A 52 15.29 -8.23 8.29
N PHE A 53 14.95 -8.95 9.35
CA PHE A 53 13.55 -9.25 9.69
C PHE A 53 12.71 -7.98 9.91
N ILE A 54 13.21 -7.03 10.70
CA ILE A 54 12.52 -5.75 10.96
C ILE A 54 12.32 -4.99 9.64
N LYS A 55 13.31 -4.97 8.77
CA LYS A 55 13.23 -4.31 7.47
C LYS A 55 12.16 -4.93 6.57
N GLU A 56 12.04 -6.25 6.53
CA GLU A 56 11.01 -6.95 5.74
C GLU A 56 9.60 -6.64 6.24
N GLU A 57 9.37 -6.62 7.54
CA GLU A 57 8.10 -6.26 8.15
C GLU A 57 7.70 -4.83 7.80
N TYR A 58 8.62 -3.86 7.93
CA TYR A 58 8.37 -2.47 7.52
C TYR A 58 8.07 -2.34 6.04
N GLN A 59 8.76 -3.09 5.19
CA GLN A 59 8.49 -3.06 3.75
C GLN A 59 7.10 -3.60 3.43
N LYS A 60 6.66 -4.70 4.04
CA LYS A 60 5.32 -5.26 3.87
C LYS A 60 4.24 -4.25 4.26
N VAL A 61 4.35 -3.66 5.46
CA VAL A 61 3.41 -2.65 5.94
C VAL A 61 3.38 -1.45 4.99
N ARG A 62 4.54 -0.96 4.55
CA ARG A 62 4.64 0.18 3.63
C ARG A 62 3.98 -0.10 2.28
N ILE A 63 4.26 -1.25 1.67
CA ILE A 63 3.69 -1.63 0.38
C ILE A 63 2.18 -1.79 0.50
N SER A 64 1.71 -2.51 1.52
CA SER A 64 0.28 -2.71 1.77
C SER A 64 -0.44 -1.39 2.00
N SER A 65 0.13 -0.48 2.82
CA SER A 65 -0.41 0.86 3.06
C SER A 65 -0.53 1.68 1.77
N GLN A 66 0.48 1.62 0.90
CA GLN A 66 0.48 2.35 -0.37
C GLN A 66 -0.61 1.83 -1.32
N ILE A 67 -0.77 0.50 -1.41
CA ILE A 67 -1.76 -0.13 -2.27
C ILE A 67 -3.18 0.18 -1.76
N ILE A 68 -3.42 0.07 -0.45
CA ILE A 68 -4.70 0.42 0.17
C ILE A 68 -5.01 1.91 -0.02
N SER A 69 -4.03 2.79 0.24
CA SER A 69 -4.19 4.22 0.00
C SER A 69 -4.54 4.54 -1.47
N ARG A 70 -3.96 3.80 -2.41
CA ARG A 70 -4.31 3.95 -3.84
C ARG A 70 -5.76 3.58 -4.11
N GLN A 71 -6.27 2.52 -3.50
CA GLN A 71 -7.67 2.13 -3.65
C GLN A 71 -8.61 3.17 -3.04
N PHE A 72 -8.30 3.69 -1.85
CA PHE A 72 -9.08 4.76 -1.21
C PHE A 72 -9.07 6.06 -2.02
N LYS A 73 -7.93 6.45 -2.60
CA LYS A 73 -7.84 7.61 -3.53
C LYS A 73 -8.70 7.43 -4.78
N SER A 74 -8.95 6.20 -5.16
CA SER A 74 -9.71 5.84 -6.35
C SER A 74 -11.19 5.62 -6.07
N ILE A 75 -11.69 5.99 -4.88
CA ILE A 75 -13.12 5.97 -4.54
C ILE A 75 -13.85 6.92 -5.50
N VAL A 76 -14.96 6.43 -6.07
CA VAL A 76 -15.79 7.19 -7.00
C VAL A 76 -17.20 7.39 -6.46
N PRO A 77 -17.84 8.52 -6.72
CA PRO A 77 -19.23 8.79 -6.32
C PRO A 77 -20.21 8.01 -7.18
N TYR A 78 -20.25 6.70 -7.00
CA TYR A 78 -21.13 5.81 -7.74
C TYR A 78 -22.54 5.88 -7.17
N LYS A 79 -23.54 6.24 -8.03
CA LYS A 79 -24.95 6.28 -7.64
C LYS A 79 -25.59 4.92 -7.83
N ILE A 80 -26.25 4.46 -6.78
CA ILE A 80 -27.08 3.27 -6.80
C ILE A 80 -28.54 3.70 -6.92
N LYS A 81 -29.23 3.11 -7.89
CA LYS A 81 -30.69 3.18 -7.99
C LYS A 81 -31.27 2.08 -7.13
N SER A 82 -31.77 2.44 -5.96
CA SER A 82 -32.45 1.48 -5.11
C SER A 82 -33.82 1.15 -5.66
N GLN A 83 -34.18 -0.14 -5.68
CA GLN A 83 -35.54 -0.57 -6.01
C GLN A 83 -36.54 -0.38 -4.84
N LYS A 84 -36.00 -0.18 -3.62
CA LYS A 84 -36.79 -0.11 -2.38
C LYS A 84 -36.94 1.30 -1.82
N VAL A 85 -36.13 2.25 -2.26
CA VAL A 85 -36.14 3.63 -1.79
C VAL A 85 -36.23 4.56 -3.00
N ASP A 86 -37.16 5.50 -3.00
CA ASP A 86 -37.42 6.44 -4.11
C ASP A 86 -36.28 7.44 -4.38
N ALA A 87 -35.10 7.28 -3.78
CA ALA A 87 -33.98 8.18 -3.96
C ALA A 87 -32.68 7.45 -4.29
N ASP A 88 -31.99 7.93 -5.31
CA ASP A 88 -30.62 7.52 -5.61
C ASP A 88 -29.69 7.93 -4.45
N TYR A 89 -28.78 7.04 -4.06
CA TYR A 89 -27.75 7.34 -3.05
C TYR A 89 -26.35 6.93 -3.53
N LEU A 90 -25.33 7.48 -2.91
CA LEU A 90 -23.95 7.13 -3.24
C LEU A 90 -23.56 5.80 -2.57
N ALA A 91 -22.82 4.97 -3.32
CA ALA A 91 -22.35 3.67 -2.84
C ALA A 91 -21.17 3.84 -1.88
N PHE A 92 -21.42 4.37 -0.70
CA PHE A 92 -20.44 4.50 0.37
C PHE A 92 -21.12 4.38 1.73
N GLU A 93 -20.59 3.51 2.58
CA GLU A 93 -20.96 3.41 3.97
C GLU A 93 -19.72 3.08 4.80
N GLY A 94 -19.56 3.77 5.90
CA GLY A 94 -18.46 3.59 6.84
C GLY A 94 -18.94 3.42 8.26
N LYS A 95 -18.29 2.49 8.98
CA LYS A 95 -18.41 2.20 10.42
C LYS A 95 -17.01 2.05 11.02
N PRO A 96 -16.85 2.01 12.34
CA PRO A 96 -15.52 1.92 12.95
C PRO A 96 -14.67 0.72 12.47
N HIS A 97 -15.29 -0.44 12.24
CA HIS A 97 -14.61 -1.69 11.85
C HIS A 97 -14.94 -2.17 10.43
N TYR A 98 -15.62 -1.32 9.68
CA TYR A 98 -16.16 -1.71 8.38
C TYR A 98 -16.28 -0.50 7.48
N VAL A 99 -15.83 -0.65 6.22
CA VAL A 99 -16.09 0.35 5.18
C VAL A 99 -16.36 -0.31 3.85
N ARG A 100 -17.37 0.18 3.13
CA ARG A 100 -17.70 -0.26 1.76
C ARG A 100 -17.88 0.92 0.84
N PHE A 101 -17.41 0.74 -0.39
CA PHE A 101 -17.41 1.79 -1.41
C PHE A 101 -17.22 1.21 -2.80
N VAL A 102 -17.35 2.07 -3.81
CA VAL A 102 -16.96 1.77 -5.19
C VAL A 102 -15.64 2.47 -5.51
N SER A 103 -14.72 1.73 -6.11
CA SER A 103 -13.41 2.22 -6.51
C SER A 103 -13.14 1.96 -7.98
N ALA A 104 -12.37 2.86 -8.60
CA ALA A 104 -11.83 2.65 -9.95
C ALA A 104 -10.53 1.82 -9.95
N PHE A 105 -10.05 1.41 -8.78
CA PHE A 105 -8.85 0.60 -8.62
C PHE A 105 -9.16 -0.69 -7.84
N SER A 106 -8.82 -1.85 -8.41
CA SER A 106 -8.90 -3.16 -7.76
C SER A 106 -7.55 -3.60 -7.24
N LEU A 107 -7.52 -4.20 -6.03
CA LEU A 107 -6.33 -4.85 -5.50
C LEU A 107 -6.12 -6.25 -6.08
N ARG A 108 -7.18 -6.91 -6.51
CA ARG A 108 -7.17 -8.30 -6.98
C ARG A 108 -6.96 -8.44 -8.48
N ALA A 109 -7.46 -7.49 -9.26
CA ALA A 109 -7.42 -7.57 -10.71
C ALA A 109 -6.02 -7.27 -11.25
N LYS A 110 -5.48 -8.19 -12.06
CA LYS A 110 -4.23 -7.96 -12.80
C LYS A 110 -4.38 -6.96 -13.95
N GLN A 111 -5.61 -6.73 -14.39
CA GLN A 111 -5.98 -5.79 -15.45
C GLN A 111 -7.13 -4.90 -14.98
N PRO A 112 -7.23 -3.65 -15.46
CA PRO A 112 -8.34 -2.76 -15.09
C PRO A 112 -9.63 -3.32 -15.64
N GLU A 113 -10.48 -3.82 -14.76
CA GLU A 113 -11.78 -4.42 -15.09
C GLU A 113 -12.96 -3.44 -14.96
N GLY A 114 -12.67 -2.16 -14.84
CA GLY A 114 -13.68 -1.13 -14.58
C GLY A 114 -13.85 -0.86 -13.08
N LEU A 115 -15.06 -0.45 -12.69
CA LEU A 115 -15.36 -0.15 -11.29
C LEU A 115 -15.53 -1.44 -10.48
N VAL A 116 -15.04 -1.42 -9.25
CA VAL A 116 -15.17 -2.52 -8.29
C VAL A 116 -15.86 -2.05 -7.01
N TYR A 117 -16.72 -2.90 -6.46
CA TYR A 117 -17.14 -2.81 -5.06
C TYR A 117 -16.04 -3.36 -4.19
N ALA A 118 -15.63 -2.59 -3.20
CA ALA A 118 -14.66 -2.99 -2.20
C ALA A 118 -15.29 -2.88 -0.81
N ILE A 119 -15.08 -3.90 0.00
CA ILE A 119 -15.50 -3.95 1.41
C ILE A 119 -14.30 -4.33 2.23
N TYR A 120 -13.94 -3.49 3.18
CA TYR A 120 -12.96 -3.78 4.22
C TYR A 120 -13.68 -4.06 5.51
N GLU A 121 -13.40 -5.19 6.12
CA GLU A 121 -14.03 -5.63 7.36
C GLU A 121 -12.98 -6.16 8.34
N PHE A 122 -12.97 -5.62 9.54
CA PHE A 122 -12.22 -6.22 10.64
C PHE A 122 -13.02 -7.35 11.26
N ARG A 123 -12.42 -8.52 11.34
CA ARG A 123 -12.98 -9.70 12.00
C ARG A 123 -12.14 -10.04 13.21
N ASP A 124 -12.75 -9.95 14.38
CA ASP A 124 -12.09 -10.34 15.62
C ASP A 124 -11.89 -11.86 15.64
N GLY A 125 -10.68 -12.30 15.93
CA GLY A 125 -10.28 -13.70 16.10
C GLY A 125 -10.02 -14.10 17.55
N GLY A 126 -10.42 -13.25 18.51
CA GLY A 126 -10.29 -13.51 19.93
C GLY A 126 -8.82 -13.75 20.37
N SER A 127 -8.54 -14.92 20.94
CA SER A 127 -7.22 -15.24 21.49
C SER A 127 -6.10 -15.32 20.42
N GLU A 128 -6.41 -15.61 19.17
CA GLU A 128 -5.44 -15.72 18.08
C GLU A 128 -5.17 -14.37 17.41
N GLY A 129 -5.96 -13.34 17.71
CA GLY A 129 -5.94 -12.05 17.03
C GLY A 129 -6.90 -12.01 15.86
N GLY A 130 -7.34 -10.80 15.53
CA GLY A 130 -8.23 -10.55 14.42
C GLY A 130 -7.51 -10.45 13.08
N ARG A 131 -8.30 -10.27 12.04
CA ARG A 131 -7.82 -10.10 10.67
C ARG A 131 -8.60 -9.00 9.95
N LEU A 132 -7.92 -8.26 9.09
CA LEU A 132 -8.55 -7.36 8.14
C LEU A 132 -8.82 -8.11 6.85
N VAL A 133 -10.08 -8.17 6.45
CA VAL A 133 -10.55 -8.89 5.26
C VAL A 133 -11.00 -7.89 4.20
N LEU A 134 -10.62 -8.14 2.96
CA LEU A 134 -11.09 -7.42 1.78
C LEU A 134 -11.99 -8.32 0.93
N TYR A 135 -13.14 -7.78 0.56
CA TYR A 135 -13.99 -8.35 -0.48
C TYR A 135 -13.98 -7.41 -1.68
N GLU A 136 -13.77 -7.95 -2.85
CA GLU A 136 -13.86 -7.22 -4.11
C GLU A 136 -14.69 -7.97 -5.13
N GLN A 137 -15.56 -7.24 -5.81
CA GLN A 137 -16.28 -7.73 -6.98
C GLN A 137 -16.56 -6.58 -7.96
N ARG A 138 -16.81 -6.91 -9.22
CA ARG A 138 -17.15 -5.88 -10.23
C ARG A 138 -18.42 -5.14 -9.84
N ALA A 139 -18.38 -3.81 -9.95
CA ALA A 139 -19.55 -2.98 -9.78
C ALA A 139 -20.44 -3.11 -11.04
N LEU A 140 -21.25 -4.14 -11.06
CA LEU A 140 -22.32 -4.30 -12.03
C LEU A 140 -23.58 -3.65 -11.43
N ASN A 141 -24.57 -3.29 -12.24
CA ASN A 141 -25.81 -2.57 -11.85
C ASN A 141 -26.66 -3.27 -10.76
N LYS A 142 -26.05 -3.95 -9.81
CA LYS A 142 -26.69 -4.56 -8.64
C LYS A 142 -26.53 -3.66 -7.43
N ASP A 143 -27.51 -3.66 -6.55
CA ASP A 143 -27.43 -3.00 -5.24
C ASP A 143 -26.70 -3.90 -4.22
N PHE A 144 -25.36 -3.80 -4.18
CA PHE A 144 -24.53 -4.56 -3.24
C PHE A 144 -24.55 -4.00 -1.81
N MET A 145 -25.23 -2.89 -1.61
CA MET A 145 -25.33 -2.29 -0.28
C MET A 145 -26.31 -3.04 0.62
N GLU A 146 -27.13 -3.92 0.06
CA GLU A 146 -28.12 -4.69 0.79
C GLU A 146 -27.75 -6.18 0.96
N GLU A 147 -26.84 -6.69 0.10
CA GLU A 147 -26.42 -8.10 0.15
C GLU A 147 -25.06 -8.24 0.85
N PRO A 148 -24.92 -9.21 1.76
CA PRO A 148 -23.60 -9.51 2.32
C PRO A 148 -22.67 -10.03 1.23
N PRO A 149 -21.37 -9.71 1.28
CA PRO A 149 -20.42 -10.20 0.29
C PRO A 149 -20.29 -11.73 0.39
N PRO A 150 -20.16 -12.43 -0.74
CA PRO A 150 -19.89 -13.86 -0.72
C PRO A 150 -18.56 -14.17 -0.01
N GLU A 151 -18.58 -15.10 0.92
CA GLU A 151 -17.40 -15.46 1.72
C GLU A 151 -16.21 -15.95 0.85
N GLU A 152 -16.52 -16.56 -0.29
CA GLU A 152 -15.52 -17.03 -1.27
C GLU A 152 -14.65 -15.91 -1.86
N LEU A 153 -15.13 -14.66 -1.79
CA LEU A 153 -14.39 -13.49 -2.25
C LEU A 153 -13.49 -12.88 -1.17
N ALA A 154 -13.54 -13.41 0.05
CA ALA A 154 -12.76 -12.92 1.18
C ALA A 154 -11.26 -13.11 0.97
N VAL A 155 -10.48 -12.05 1.11
CA VAL A 155 -9.01 -12.08 1.09
C VAL A 155 -8.48 -11.44 2.36
N GLY A 156 -7.71 -12.18 3.15
CA GLY A 156 -7.01 -11.64 4.31
C GLY A 156 -5.91 -10.68 3.86
N LEU A 157 -5.93 -9.43 4.34
CA LEU A 157 -4.88 -8.44 4.09
C LEU A 157 -3.86 -8.40 5.22
N PHE A 158 -4.33 -8.44 6.45
CA PHE A 158 -3.51 -8.48 7.66
C PHE A 158 -4.09 -9.49 8.64
N GLU A 159 -3.21 -10.20 9.32
CA GLU A 159 -3.53 -11.17 10.37
C GLU A 159 -2.81 -10.80 11.66
N GLY A 160 -3.25 -11.34 12.79
CA GLY A 160 -2.63 -11.08 14.08
C GLY A 160 -2.80 -9.64 14.57
N ILE A 161 -3.90 -9.00 14.23
CA ILE A 161 -4.21 -7.62 14.63
C ILE A 161 -5.18 -7.60 15.81
N SER A 162 -5.04 -6.62 16.70
CA SER A 162 -5.95 -6.43 17.82
C SER A 162 -7.16 -5.58 17.45
N ASP A 163 -6.97 -4.61 16.55
CA ASP A 163 -8.05 -3.70 16.14
C ASP A 163 -7.74 -3.06 14.77
N VAL A 164 -8.80 -2.73 14.03
CA VAL A 164 -8.76 -1.84 12.88
C VAL A 164 -9.86 -0.82 13.03
N ARG A 165 -9.50 0.46 12.93
CA ARG A 165 -10.45 1.55 13.05
C ARG A 165 -10.45 2.42 11.81
N PHE A 166 -11.66 2.68 11.28
CA PHE A 166 -11.91 3.62 10.21
C PHE A 166 -12.51 4.89 10.77
N GLU A 167 -12.07 6.04 10.25
CA GLU A 167 -12.58 7.36 10.60
C GLU A 167 -12.71 8.20 9.32
N TYR A 168 -13.72 9.05 9.26
CA TYR A 168 -14.17 9.77 8.09
C TYR A 168 -14.12 11.27 8.35
N TYR A 169 -13.45 12.03 7.49
CA TYR A 169 -13.31 13.47 7.68
C TYR A 169 -14.46 14.24 7.04
N GLN A 170 -15.16 15.02 7.88
CA GLN A 170 -16.14 16.01 7.48
C GLN A 170 -15.47 17.38 7.40
N GLU A 171 -15.58 18.08 6.25
CA GLU A 171 -15.14 19.47 6.15
C GLU A 171 -16.14 20.40 6.85
N ALA A 172 -15.63 21.47 7.46
CA ALA A 172 -16.49 22.52 7.99
C ALA A 172 -17.28 23.19 6.86
N ASP A 173 -18.57 23.33 7.04
CA ASP A 173 -19.46 24.04 6.11
C ASP A 173 -20.27 25.07 6.89
N SER A 174 -19.93 26.34 6.72
CA SER A 174 -20.59 27.45 7.42
C SER A 174 -22.05 27.63 6.98
N GLU A 175 -22.38 27.27 5.73
CA GLU A 175 -23.74 27.40 5.21
C GLU A 175 -24.68 26.33 5.80
N LYS A 176 -24.12 25.14 6.08
CA LYS A 176 -24.85 24.02 6.68
C LYS A 176 -24.69 23.94 8.21
N ASN A 177 -23.97 24.89 8.82
CA ASN A 177 -23.66 24.90 10.27
C ASN A 177 -22.92 23.62 10.73
N LEU A 178 -22.09 23.05 9.85
CA LEU A 178 -21.32 21.83 10.12
C LEU A 178 -19.94 22.19 10.67
N THR A 179 -19.59 21.58 11.79
CA THR A 179 -18.24 21.66 12.35
C THR A 179 -17.36 20.59 11.68
N GLY A 180 -16.21 21.01 11.14
CA GLY A 180 -15.25 20.07 10.56
C GLY A 180 -14.67 19.13 11.64
N GLY A 181 -14.45 17.86 11.28
CA GLY A 181 -13.91 16.89 12.22
C GLY A 181 -13.85 15.46 11.68
N TRP A 182 -13.31 14.59 12.52
CA TRP A 182 -13.30 13.15 12.27
C TRP A 182 -14.53 12.52 12.89
N GLU A 183 -15.23 11.69 12.12
CA GLU A 183 -16.40 10.93 12.53
C GLU A 183 -16.12 9.44 12.43
N GLU A 184 -16.70 8.66 13.32
CA GLU A 184 -16.56 7.20 13.35
C GLU A 184 -17.52 6.48 12.39
N GLU A 185 -18.59 7.16 11.98
CA GLU A 185 -19.58 6.60 11.06
C GLU A 185 -19.87 7.57 9.92
N TRP A 186 -20.11 7.01 8.74
CA TRP A 186 -20.46 7.77 7.55
C TRP A 186 -21.51 7.05 6.71
N ASN A 187 -22.67 7.64 6.55
CA ASN A 187 -23.73 7.10 5.71
C ASN A 187 -24.13 8.12 4.65
N THR A 188 -23.94 7.76 3.40
CA THR A 188 -24.28 8.64 2.27
C THR A 188 -25.77 8.71 1.99
N ARG A 189 -26.62 7.85 2.56
CA ARG A 189 -28.07 8.01 2.52
C ARG A 189 -28.50 9.26 3.26
N ASP A 190 -27.80 9.59 4.38
CA ASP A 190 -28.10 10.75 5.21
C ASP A 190 -27.34 11.99 4.74
N LYS A 191 -26.01 11.83 4.53
CA LYS A 191 -25.11 12.95 4.20
C LYS A 191 -25.13 13.36 2.72
N LYS A 192 -25.53 12.47 1.81
CA LYS A 192 -25.60 12.66 0.35
C LYS A 192 -24.28 13.04 -0.33
N GLU A 193 -23.16 12.96 0.39
CA GLU A 193 -21.80 13.25 -0.08
C GLU A 193 -20.80 12.24 0.46
N LEU A 194 -19.64 12.13 -0.22
CA LEU A 194 -18.52 11.33 0.25
C LEU A 194 -17.71 12.07 1.32
N PRO A 195 -17.03 11.39 2.24
CA PRO A 195 -16.09 12.04 3.15
C PRO A 195 -14.92 12.64 2.38
N LYS A 196 -14.32 13.71 2.90
CA LYS A 196 -13.16 14.38 2.28
C LYS A 196 -11.88 13.56 2.40
N ALA A 197 -11.78 12.80 3.47
CA ALA A 197 -10.67 11.87 3.71
C ALA A 197 -11.14 10.65 4.50
N LEU A 198 -10.41 9.57 4.35
CA LEU A 198 -10.56 8.32 5.08
C LEU A 198 -9.26 8.04 5.84
N LYS A 199 -9.38 7.73 7.12
CA LYS A 199 -8.27 7.29 7.97
C LYS A 199 -8.53 5.85 8.39
N MET A 200 -7.57 4.97 8.16
CA MET A 200 -7.56 3.59 8.64
C MET A 200 -6.37 3.42 9.58
N THR A 201 -6.63 3.04 10.81
CA THR A 201 -5.61 2.73 11.81
C THR A 201 -5.62 1.23 12.07
N VAL A 202 -4.49 0.58 11.92
CA VAL A 202 -4.29 -0.85 12.19
C VAL A 202 -3.44 -0.99 13.45
N ILE A 203 -3.95 -1.71 14.44
CA ILE A 203 -3.28 -1.96 15.71
C ILE A 203 -2.94 -3.45 15.77
N PRO A 204 -1.65 -3.83 15.71
CA PRO A 204 -1.26 -5.22 15.81
C PRO A 204 -1.53 -5.75 17.22
N LYS A 205 -1.72 -7.05 17.33
CA LYS A 205 -1.83 -7.72 18.61
C LYS A 205 -0.44 -7.83 19.24
N LYS A 206 -0.30 -7.42 20.48
CA LYS A 206 0.95 -7.61 21.23
C LYS A 206 1.25 -9.10 21.35
N GLY A 207 2.25 -9.57 20.62
CA GLY A 207 2.76 -10.93 20.72
C GLY A 207 3.42 -11.16 22.07
N GLN A 208 3.45 -12.41 22.54
CA GLN A 208 4.23 -12.82 23.73
C GLN A 208 5.74 -12.94 23.43
N GLY A 209 6.27 -12.20 22.49
CA GLY A 209 7.66 -12.21 22.08
C GLY A 209 8.18 -10.80 21.81
N THR A 210 9.50 -10.68 21.69
CA THR A 210 10.31 -9.47 21.51
C THR A 210 10.00 -8.66 20.21
N ARG A 211 8.86 -8.88 19.58
CA ARG A 211 8.44 -8.22 18.36
C ARG A 211 7.60 -7.01 18.72
N GLU A 212 8.16 -5.83 18.58
CA GLU A 212 7.40 -4.59 18.55
C GLU A 212 6.66 -4.51 17.22
N GLU A 213 5.43 -4.97 17.20
CA GLU A 213 4.53 -4.75 16.07
C GLU A 213 4.02 -3.31 16.17
N PHE A 214 4.30 -2.52 15.14
CA PHE A 214 3.97 -1.09 15.13
C PHE A 214 2.56 -0.88 14.59
N ALA A 215 1.75 -0.14 15.36
CA ALA A 215 0.53 0.42 14.83
C ALA A 215 0.84 1.36 13.66
N PHE A 216 0.09 1.27 12.58
CA PHE A 216 0.25 2.17 11.45
C PHE A 216 -1.08 2.77 11.03
N THR A 217 -1.01 3.96 10.45
CA THR A 217 -2.17 4.69 9.98
C THR A 217 -2.04 5.01 8.50
N VAL A 218 -3.10 4.73 7.76
CA VAL A 218 -3.26 5.12 6.35
C VAL A 218 -4.25 6.27 6.30
N LEU A 219 -3.75 7.48 6.08
CA LEU A 219 -4.56 8.68 5.89
C LEU A 219 -4.62 9.00 4.39
N THR A 220 -5.83 9.05 3.85
CA THR A 220 -6.03 9.20 2.41
C THR A 220 -7.12 10.22 2.12
N PRO A 221 -6.82 11.31 1.40
CA PRO A 221 -7.83 12.19 0.86
C PRO A 221 -8.61 11.50 -0.25
N ILE A 222 -9.91 11.79 -0.35
CA ILE A 222 -10.81 11.29 -1.41
C ILE A 222 -11.06 12.44 -2.40
N PRO A 223 -10.32 12.52 -3.53
CA PRO A 223 -10.42 13.64 -4.46
C PRO A 223 -11.79 13.78 -5.12
N SER A 224 -12.49 12.64 -5.27
CA SER A 224 -13.80 12.56 -5.93
C SER A 224 -14.97 13.09 -5.11
N TYR A 225 -14.74 13.56 -3.87
CA TYR A 225 -15.81 14.12 -3.05
C TYR A 225 -16.48 15.35 -3.73
N ARG A 226 -15.73 16.08 -4.54
CA ARG A 226 -16.20 17.23 -5.33
C ARG A 226 -16.75 16.85 -6.69
N TYR A 227 -17.23 15.63 -6.88
CA TYR A 227 -17.92 15.29 -8.10
C TYR A 227 -19.23 16.11 -8.15
N GLU A 228 -19.10 17.35 -8.54
CA GLU A 228 -20.19 18.06 -9.20
C GLU A 228 -20.41 17.30 -10.49
N ALA A 229 -21.62 16.77 -10.65
CA ALA A 229 -22.07 16.35 -11.97
C ALA A 229 -21.76 17.56 -12.87
N VAL A 230 -20.76 17.44 -13.73
CA VAL A 230 -20.59 18.40 -14.82
C VAL A 230 -21.95 18.33 -15.49
N LYS A 231 -22.82 19.31 -15.16
CA LYS A 231 -23.99 19.58 -15.95
C LYS A 231 -23.37 19.80 -17.31
N MET A 232 -23.45 18.79 -18.18
CA MET A 232 -23.34 19.03 -19.58
C MET A 232 -24.47 20.01 -19.84
N THR A 233 -24.15 21.29 -19.73
CA THR A 233 -24.89 22.34 -20.37
C THR A 233 -24.81 21.95 -21.81
N GLY A 234 -25.81 21.16 -22.19
CA GLY A 234 -26.02 20.81 -23.57
C GLY A 234 -26.03 22.15 -24.26
N SER A 235 -24.98 22.42 -25.01
CA SER A 235 -24.98 23.48 -25.97
C SER A 235 -26.26 23.31 -26.79
N LYS A 236 -27.32 24.02 -26.36
CA LYS A 236 -28.49 24.21 -27.19
C LYS A 236 -27.98 24.89 -28.44
N GLY A 237 -27.97 24.15 -29.54
CA GLY A 237 -28.12 24.69 -30.86
C GLY A 237 -26.96 25.57 -31.36
N GLY A 238 -25.76 25.06 -31.41
CA GLY A 238 -24.86 25.40 -32.49
C GLY A 238 -25.24 24.54 -33.68
N ALA A 239 -26.07 25.05 -34.57
CA ALA A 239 -26.27 24.44 -35.88
C ALA A 239 -24.90 24.15 -36.47
N ARG A 240 -24.58 22.89 -36.70
CA ARG A 240 -23.42 22.48 -37.47
C ARG A 240 -23.51 23.20 -38.82
N GLN A 241 -22.81 24.31 -38.94
CA GLN A 241 -22.47 24.80 -40.28
C GLN A 241 -21.55 23.74 -40.87
N THR A 242 -22.14 22.93 -41.75
CA THR A 242 -21.41 22.10 -42.67
C THR A 242 -20.42 23.02 -43.40
N PRO A 243 -19.13 22.70 -43.45
CA PRO A 243 -18.20 23.44 -44.27
C PRO A 243 -18.71 23.37 -45.72
N GLN A 244 -19.08 24.52 -46.25
CA GLN A 244 -19.40 24.62 -47.69
C GLN A 244 -18.10 24.28 -48.44
N SER A 245 -18.13 23.19 -49.18
CA SER A 245 -17.08 22.86 -50.15
C SER A 245 -16.89 24.07 -51.09
N PRO A 246 -15.64 24.44 -51.41
CA PRO A 246 -15.40 25.51 -52.37
C PRO A 246 -16.08 25.16 -53.70
N LEU A 247 -16.94 26.07 -54.16
CA LEU A 247 -17.54 25.98 -55.49
C LEU A 247 -16.44 25.94 -56.54
N ILE A 248 -16.24 24.79 -57.16
CA ILE A 248 -15.39 24.64 -58.34
C ILE A 248 -16.11 25.40 -59.46
N PRO A 249 -15.51 26.46 -60.06
CA PRO A 249 -16.15 27.13 -61.18
C PRO A 249 -16.27 26.18 -62.38
N PRO A 250 -17.34 26.27 -63.14
CA PRO A 250 -17.60 25.39 -64.28
C PRO A 250 -16.46 25.56 -65.36
N ARG A 251 -15.91 24.45 -65.77
CA ARG A 251 -14.95 24.40 -66.89
C ARG A 251 -15.64 24.94 -68.15
N ARG A 252 -15.00 25.95 -68.79
CA ARG A 252 -15.41 26.39 -70.10
C ARG A 252 -15.26 25.24 -71.10
N PRO A 253 -16.29 25.06 -71.96
CA PRO A 253 -16.19 24.10 -73.06
C PRO A 253 -15.09 24.54 -74.08
N PRO A 254 -14.41 23.58 -74.73
CA PRO A 254 -13.43 23.90 -75.76
C PRO A 254 -14.12 24.54 -76.92
N GLY A 255 -13.61 25.67 -77.42
CA GLY A 255 -14.04 26.36 -78.58
C GLY A 255 -13.85 25.52 -79.83
N PRO A 256 -14.71 25.70 -80.89
CA PRO A 256 -14.58 24.97 -82.15
C PRO A 256 -13.36 25.45 -82.92
N GLY A 257 -12.72 24.50 -83.54
CA GLY A 257 -11.42 24.51 -84.12
C GLY A 257 -11.12 25.57 -85.24
N ALA A 258 -9.86 25.69 -85.45
CA ALA A 258 -9.21 25.94 -86.76
C ALA A 258 -7.92 25.12 -86.82
#